data_9665ac58d271226ade13181cf3c49f3f
#
_entry.id   9665ac58d271226ade13181cf3c49f3f
#
_cell.length_a   1.000
_cell.length_b   1.000
_cell.length_c   1.000
_cell.angle_alpha   90.00
_cell.angle_beta   90.00
_cell.angle_gamma   90.00
#
_symmetry.space_group_name_H-M   'P 1'
#
loop_
_entity.id
_entity.type
_entity.pdbx_description
1 polymer ?
#
loop_
_entity_poly.entity_id
_entity_poly.type
_entity_poly.pdbx_seq_one_letter_code
_entity_poly.pdbx_strand_id
1 'polypeptide(L)'
;MLLSVFSRHSSDCKYAADRTFRRCNCPKWIGGQVNREYFRKSAGTRQWNEAEEYRLKMEDALVKGLPPFGPGPESAMPSVSVPAPEAPPALAVALRPEEISAAKPEKPRVTVEAAVEAYLADAHSRELESSTLSKLDTIFRKQLLAWSKVQGLDYLDQIDLDVLLSFRSTWADGRLAKQKKQSRLIGFFWACVRRGYIAQNPSMGLGKIKVVQVPTDYFPRDEFQRILDATFIYGDPRGGVIDVQAIRSRLRTMTLLMRWSGLRIRDAVTLERDRLHDDSLMLYQAKTGTPVYVPLPPHVIEALQNIPPGPKPNPRYFFWSGNGQPKSVVADWQRSYRRLFKLVNLTLPDGSIKRCHPHMFRDTFAVEMLLAGVPID
;
A
#
# COMPACT_ATOMS: atom_id res chain seq x y z
N MET A 1 5.42 6.59 13.15
CA MET A 1 6.82 6.97 13.00
C MET A 1 7.65 5.98 13.78
N LEU A 2 8.68 5.41 13.20
CA LEU A 2 9.61 4.54 13.90
C LEU A 2 11.01 5.04 13.55
N LEU A 3 11.62 5.75 14.51
CA LEU A 3 13.03 6.03 14.47
C LEU A 3 13.80 4.84 15.00
N SER A 4 14.96 4.56 14.46
CA SER A 4 15.82 3.47 14.90
C SER A 4 17.24 3.97 15.16
N VAL A 5 17.88 3.41 16.20
CA VAL A 5 19.30 3.63 16.47
C VAL A 5 20.10 2.56 15.75
N PHE A 6 21.18 2.95 15.11
CA PHE A 6 22.13 2.02 14.47
C PHE A 6 23.57 2.47 14.64
N SER A 7 24.50 1.53 14.54
CA SER A 7 25.94 1.84 14.59
C SER A 7 26.46 2.16 13.20
N ARG A 8 27.17 3.27 13.04
CA ARG A 8 27.96 3.55 11.84
C ARG A 8 29.39 3.12 12.11
N HIS A 9 29.70 1.90 11.69
CA HIS A 9 31.03 1.33 11.91
C HIS A 9 32.08 2.07 11.08
N SER A 10 33.26 2.29 11.69
CA SER A 10 34.47 2.68 10.96
C SER A 10 35.03 1.49 10.18
N SER A 11 35.86 1.76 9.18
CA SER A 11 36.56 0.74 8.39
C SER A 11 37.31 -0.27 9.25
N ASP A 12 37.84 0.16 10.39
CA ASP A 12 38.66 -0.64 11.30
C ASP A 12 37.85 -1.41 12.35
N CYS A 13 36.52 -1.32 12.29
CA CYS A 13 35.67 -2.04 13.21
C CYS A 13 35.47 -3.48 12.78
N LYS A 14 35.86 -4.44 13.62
CA LYS A 14 35.69 -5.88 13.34
C LYS A 14 34.24 -6.31 13.13
N TYR A 15 33.25 -5.45 13.44
CA TYR A 15 31.81 -5.65 13.25
C TYR A 15 31.28 -4.79 12.11
N ALA A 16 32.12 -4.35 11.17
CA ALA A 16 31.72 -3.45 10.09
C ALA A 16 30.57 -4.00 9.20
N ALA A 17 30.47 -5.31 9.07
CA ALA A 17 29.43 -5.99 8.31
C ALA A 17 28.08 -6.10 9.05
N ASP A 18 28.06 -5.97 10.38
CA ASP A 18 26.86 -6.12 11.20
C ASP A 18 26.39 -4.78 11.74
N ARG A 19 25.49 -4.11 11.02
CA ARG A 19 24.91 -2.81 11.41
C ARG A 19 24.07 -2.88 12.69
N THR A 20 23.67 -4.04 13.11
CA THR A 20 22.84 -4.26 14.31
C THR A 20 23.67 -4.44 15.58
N PHE A 21 24.99 -4.61 15.45
CA PHE A 21 25.87 -4.83 16.60
C PHE A 21 25.95 -3.59 17.48
N ARG A 22 25.51 -3.73 18.73
CA ARG A 22 25.29 -2.60 19.68
C ARG A 22 26.50 -2.28 20.56
N ARG A 23 27.41 -3.25 20.80
CA ARG A 23 28.46 -3.17 21.81
C ARG A 23 29.81 -2.66 21.27
N CYS A 24 29.89 -2.15 20.05
CA CYS A 24 31.10 -1.53 19.53
C CYS A 24 31.21 -0.05 19.94
N ASN A 25 32.45 0.46 19.97
CA ASN A 25 32.71 1.88 20.27
C ASN A 25 32.60 2.78 19.04
N CYS A 26 31.76 2.43 18.06
CA CYS A 26 31.50 3.22 16.88
C CYS A 26 30.38 4.25 17.14
N PRO A 27 30.39 5.40 16.43
CA PRO A 27 29.35 6.43 16.57
C PRO A 27 27.95 5.85 16.35
N LYS A 28 27.01 6.23 17.19
CA LYS A 28 25.60 5.87 17.08
C LYS A 28 24.87 6.93 16.27
N TRP A 29 23.98 6.47 15.42
CA TRP A 29 23.18 7.28 14.54
C TRP A 29 21.71 6.94 14.73
N ILE A 30 20.84 7.94 14.51
CA ILE A 30 19.40 7.80 14.53
C ILE A 30 18.92 8.03 13.10
N GLY A 31 18.10 7.12 12.59
CA GLY A 31 17.51 7.24 11.27
C GLY A 31 16.10 6.66 11.23
N GLY A 32 15.35 7.11 10.29
CA GLY A 32 13.98 6.65 10.06
C GLY A 32 13.28 7.50 9.04
N GLN A 33 12.03 7.16 8.79
CA GLN A 33 11.20 7.87 7.85
C GLN A 33 10.21 8.75 8.60
N VAL A 34 10.31 10.06 8.41
CA VAL A 34 9.38 11.06 8.92
C VAL A 34 8.75 11.75 7.72
N ASN A 35 7.42 11.79 7.66
CA ASN A 35 6.67 12.41 6.57
C ASN A 35 7.06 11.93 5.15
N ARG A 36 7.49 10.65 5.02
CA ARG A 36 7.99 10.00 3.80
C ARG A 36 9.39 10.43 3.36
N GLU A 37 10.05 11.30 4.08
CA GLU A 37 11.46 11.61 3.87
C GLU A 37 12.31 10.81 4.82
N TYR A 38 13.36 10.18 4.28
CA TYR A 38 14.31 9.44 5.09
C TYR A 38 15.37 10.39 5.61
N PHE A 39 15.51 10.48 6.92
CA PHE A 39 16.56 11.29 7.53
C PHE A 39 17.52 10.41 8.36
N ARG A 40 18.73 10.91 8.51
CA ARG A 40 19.75 10.35 9.39
C ARG A 40 20.46 11.45 10.11
N LYS A 41 20.66 11.29 11.43
CA LYS A 41 21.43 12.22 12.25
C LYS A 41 22.35 11.43 13.19
N SER A 42 23.55 11.97 13.44
CA SER A 42 24.40 11.46 14.51
C SER A 42 23.73 11.69 15.86
N ALA A 43 23.75 10.68 16.72
CA ALA A 43 23.29 10.81 18.09
C ALA A 43 24.29 11.58 18.99
N GLY A 44 25.46 11.94 18.45
CA GLY A 44 26.50 12.62 19.22
C GLY A 44 27.19 11.75 20.26
N THR A 45 26.85 10.50 20.34
CA THR A 45 27.36 9.55 21.34
C THR A 45 27.82 8.25 20.72
N ARG A 46 28.64 7.51 21.47
CA ARG A 46 29.04 6.14 21.16
C ARG A 46 28.35 5.10 22.02
N GLN A 47 27.60 5.52 23.02
CA GLN A 47 26.83 4.66 23.91
C GLN A 47 25.42 4.45 23.36
N TRP A 48 24.97 3.19 23.38
CA TRP A 48 23.66 2.83 22.84
C TRP A 48 22.51 3.42 23.66
N ASN A 49 22.59 3.39 24.97
CA ASN A 49 21.53 3.86 25.85
C ASN A 49 21.28 5.38 25.68
N GLU A 50 22.36 6.17 25.61
CA GLU A 50 22.25 7.61 25.35
C GLU A 50 21.64 7.92 23.98
N ALA A 51 21.99 7.12 22.97
CA ALA A 51 21.40 7.25 21.63
C ALA A 51 19.90 6.91 21.63
N GLU A 52 19.47 5.91 22.40
CA GLU A 52 18.05 5.58 22.57
C GLU A 52 17.27 6.67 23.31
N GLU A 53 17.84 7.26 24.36
CA GLU A 53 17.22 8.40 25.03
C GLU A 53 17.05 9.60 24.07
N TYR A 54 18.08 9.86 23.24
CA TYR A 54 18.00 10.93 22.26
C TYR A 54 16.96 10.62 21.18
N ARG A 55 16.85 9.36 20.74
CA ARG A 55 15.79 8.90 19.83
C ARG A 55 14.40 9.14 20.41
N LEU A 56 14.18 8.80 21.68
CA LEU A 56 12.89 9.02 22.35
C LEU A 56 12.54 10.51 22.45
N LYS A 57 13.52 11.36 22.77
CA LYS A 57 13.34 12.83 22.78
C LYS A 57 12.98 13.36 21.40
N MET A 58 13.61 12.84 20.35
CA MET A 58 13.28 13.20 18.97
C MET A 58 11.88 12.77 18.57
N GLU A 59 11.45 11.57 18.94
CA GLU A 59 10.09 11.09 18.67
C GLU A 59 9.04 11.92 19.42
N ASP A 60 9.29 12.28 20.67
CA ASP A 60 8.41 13.16 21.46
C ASP A 60 8.30 14.56 20.84
N ALA A 61 9.42 15.14 20.39
CA ALA A 61 9.43 16.42 19.67
C ALA A 61 8.62 16.34 18.35
N LEU A 62 8.77 15.26 17.61
CA LEU A 62 8.02 15.03 16.39
C LEU A 62 6.51 14.86 16.64
N VAL A 63 6.15 14.20 17.74
CA VAL A 63 4.74 14.07 18.18
C VAL A 63 4.16 15.43 18.54
N LYS A 64 4.96 16.31 19.16
CA LYS A 64 4.56 17.67 19.53
C LYS A 64 4.61 18.67 18.37
N GLY A 65 4.96 18.22 17.15
CA GLY A 65 5.04 19.06 15.95
C GLY A 65 6.24 20.00 15.94
N LEU A 66 7.20 19.79 16.84
CA LEU A 66 8.45 20.54 16.88
C LEU A 66 9.42 19.96 15.83
N PRO A 67 10.31 20.80 15.27
CA PRO A 67 11.34 20.28 14.37
C PRO A 67 12.19 19.25 15.13
N PRO A 68 12.55 18.11 14.51
CA PRO A 68 13.33 17.05 15.16
C PRO A 68 14.75 17.48 15.53
N PHE A 69 15.11 18.70 15.23
CA PHE A 69 16.41 19.31 15.44
C PHE A 69 16.24 20.61 16.22
N GLY A 70 16.18 20.54 17.54
CA GLY A 70 16.55 21.68 18.38
C GLY A 70 18.01 22.05 18.12
N PRO A 71 18.46 23.29 18.43
CA PRO A 71 19.85 23.70 18.28
C PRO A 71 20.75 22.66 18.99
N GLY A 72 21.62 22.02 18.21
CA GLY A 72 22.61 21.08 18.76
C GLY A 72 23.53 21.86 19.71
N PRO A 73 24.25 21.18 20.63
CA PRO A 73 25.24 21.86 21.43
C PRO A 73 26.26 22.49 20.48
N GLU A 74 26.29 23.79 20.48
CA GLU A 74 27.28 24.58 19.77
C GLU A 74 28.67 24.16 20.23
N SER A 75 29.45 23.75 19.26
CA SER A 75 30.91 23.60 19.42
C SER A 75 31.46 24.96 19.87
N ALA A 76 31.92 25.04 21.11
CA ALA A 76 32.54 26.21 21.65
C ALA A 76 33.79 26.54 20.82
N MET A 77 33.74 27.63 20.07
CA MET A 77 34.91 28.34 19.60
C MET A 77 35.09 29.57 20.47
N PRO A 78 36.32 29.93 20.85
CA PRO A 78 36.56 31.05 21.79
C PRO A 78 36.18 32.39 21.17
N SER A 79 35.34 33.14 21.87
CA SER A 79 34.94 34.47 21.50
C SER A 79 36.09 35.46 21.74
N VAL A 80 36.56 36.10 20.68
CA VAL A 80 37.39 37.31 20.78
C VAL A 80 36.45 38.47 21.02
N SER A 81 36.58 39.13 22.18
CA SER A 81 35.83 40.32 22.56
C SER A 81 36.37 41.54 21.81
N VAL A 82 35.50 42.20 21.05
CA VAL A 82 35.71 43.56 20.53
C VAL A 82 34.78 44.49 21.29
N PRO A 83 35.27 45.62 21.84
CA PRO A 83 34.46 46.55 22.64
C PRO A 83 33.46 47.33 21.79
N ALA A 84 32.26 47.51 22.32
CA ALA A 84 31.19 48.26 21.70
C ALA A 84 31.44 49.78 21.73
N PRO A 85 31.08 50.54 20.69
CA PRO A 85 31.08 52.01 20.75
C PRO A 85 29.84 52.51 21.49
N GLU A 86 30.09 53.59 22.28
CA GLU A 86 29.11 54.33 23.08
C GLU A 86 27.98 54.93 22.22
N ALA A 87 26.78 54.94 22.78
CA ALA A 87 25.59 55.53 22.19
C ALA A 87 25.48 57.08 22.59
N PRO A 88 25.05 57.92 21.66
CA PRO A 88 24.74 59.34 22.00
C PRO A 88 23.33 59.46 22.61
N PRO A 89 23.06 60.57 23.36
CA PRO A 89 21.90 60.64 24.23
C PRO A 89 20.57 60.91 23.52
N ALA A 90 19.53 60.35 24.12
CA ALA A 90 18.15 60.38 23.67
C ALA A 90 17.54 61.81 23.71
N LEU A 91 16.91 62.16 22.58
CA LEU A 91 15.90 63.25 22.54
C LEU A 91 14.52 62.57 22.47
N ALA A 92 13.77 62.65 23.54
CA ALA A 92 12.42 62.19 23.63
C ALA A 92 11.46 63.06 22.82
N VAL A 93 10.88 62.54 21.76
CA VAL A 93 9.66 63.07 21.17
C VAL A 93 8.62 61.97 21.23
N ALA A 94 7.64 62.14 22.07
CA ALA A 94 6.48 61.26 22.18
C ALA A 94 5.58 61.45 20.96
N LEU A 95 5.60 60.47 20.06
CA LEU A 95 4.55 60.27 19.09
C LEU A 95 3.88 58.91 19.41
N ARG A 96 2.57 58.97 19.71
CA ARG A 96 1.72 57.80 19.88
C ARG A 96 1.78 56.97 18.58
N PRO A 97 2.06 55.68 18.62
CA PRO A 97 1.79 54.82 17.49
C PRO A 97 0.29 54.59 17.44
N GLU A 98 -0.38 55.11 16.44
CA GLU A 98 -1.65 54.53 15.97
C GLU A 98 -1.35 53.10 15.57
N GLU A 99 -2.00 52.17 16.23
CA GLU A 99 -2.01 50.75 15.84
C GLU A 99 -2.68 50.62 14.47
N ILE A 100 -1.91 50.74 13.41
CA ILE A 100 -2.29 50.20 12.13
C ILE A 100 -2.11 48.67 12.24
N SER A 101 -3.16 48.01 12.69
CA SER A 101 -3.31 46.58 12.55
C SER A 101 -3.30 46.30 11.05
N ALA A 102 -2.12 46.02 10.50
CA ALA A 102 -1.99 45.50 9.16
C ALA A 102 -2.65 44.12 9.17
N ALA A 103 -3.92 44.07 8.76
CA ALA A 103 -4.62 42.85 8.49
C ALA A 103 -3.74 42.03 7.52
N LYS A 104 -3.19 40.93 8.02
CA LYS A 104 -2.48 39.96 7.22
C LYS A 104 -3.43 39.59 6.06
N PRO A 105 -3.03 39.66 4.78
CA PRO A 105 -3.93 39.35 3.68
C PRO A 105 -4.50 37.93 3.90
N GLU A 106 -5.80 37.86 4.12
CA GLU A 106 -6.49 36.58 4.26
C GLU A 106 -6.24 35.80 2.96
N LYS A 107 -5.59 34.64 3.08
CA LYS A 107 -5.43 33.75 1.96
C LYS A 107 -6.83 33.36 1.45
N PRO A 108 -7.07 33.39 0.14
CA PRO A 108 -8.38 33.03 -0.39
C PRO A 108 -8.77 31.63 0.09
N ARG A 109 -9.98 31.50 0.63
CA ARG A 109 -10.51 30.25 1.12
C ARG A 109 -10.63 29.26 -0.04
N VAL A 110 -10.15 28.04 0.15
CA VAL A 110 -10.18 26.97 -0.86
C VAL A 110 -11.41 26.13 -0.66
N THR A 111 -12.18 25.89 -1.73
CA THR A 111 -13.36 25.01 -1.67
C THR A 111 -12.95 23.55 -1.57
N VAL A 112 -13.81 22.72 -0.98
CA VAL A 112 -13.63 21.26 -0.93
C VAL A 112 -13.53 20.70 -2.35
N GLU A 113 -14.32 21.20 -3.28
CA GLU A 113 -14.30 20.78 -4.68
C GLU A 113 -12.95 21.08 -5.34
N ALA A 114 -12.44 22.31 -5.22
CA ALA A 114 -11.14 22.68 -5.78
C ALA A 114 -10.00 21.83 -5.20
N ALA A 115 -10.04 21.54 -3.90
CA ALA A 115 -9.03 20.70 -3.25
C ALA A 115 -9.10 19.25 -3.73
N VAL A 116 -10.30 18.69 -3.91
CA VAL A 116 -10.50 17.32 -4.43
C VAL A 116 -10.02 17.23 -5.87
N GLU A 117 -10.40 18.16 -6.74
CA GLU A 117 -9.96 18.15 -8.15
C GLU A 117 -8.44 18.29 -8.27
N ALA A 118 -7.83 19.20 -7.52
CA ALA A 118 -6.37 19.35 -7.49
C ALA A 118 -5.65 18.08 -6.99
N TYR A 119 -6.23 17.36 -6.03
CA TYR A 119 -5.68 16.11 -5.54
C TYR A 119 -5.79 14.97 -6.55
N LEU A 120 -6.94 14.87 -7.24
CA LEU A 120 -7.17 13.86 -8.28
C LEU A 120 -6.31 14.15 -9.52
N ALA A 121 -6.16 15.41 -9.91
CA ALA A 121 -5.27 15.81 -11.01
C ALA A 121 -3.81 15.43 -10.72
N ASP A 122 -3.32 15.67 -9.49
CA ASP A 122 -2.00 15.20 -9.06
C ASP A 122 -1.86 13.67 -9.12
N ALA A 123 -2.90 12.94 -8.70
CA ALA A 123 -2.90 11.48 -8.77
C ALA A 123 -2.84 10.98 -10.22
N HIS A 124 -3.51 11.66 -11.15
CA HIS A 124 -3.44 11.37 -12.58
C HIS A 124 -2.05 11.70 -13.18
N SER A 125 -1.47 12.85 -12.85
CA SER A 125 -0.14 13.24 -13.35
C SER A 125 0.98 12.30 -12.91
N ARG A 126 0.78 11.57 -11.81
CA ARG A 126 1.70 10.52 -11.34
C ARG A 126 1.46 9.16 -11.98
N GLU A 127 0.60 9.08 -12.99
CA GLU A 127 0.28 7.85 -13.75
C GLU A 127 -0.08 6.66 -12.85
N LEU A 128 -0.82 6.92 -11.75
CA LEU A 128 -1.24 5.84 -10.87
C LEU A 128 -2.13 4.85 -11.61
N GLU A 129 -2.03 3.58 -11.22
CA GLU A 129 -2.86 2.52 -11.82
C GLU A 129 -4.36 2.90 -11.80
N SER A 130 -5.05 2.64 -12.91
CA SER A 130 -6.47 2.99 -13.11
C SER A 130 -7.39 2.50 -11.98
N SER A 131 -7.09 1.35 -11.39
CA SER A 131 -7.81 0.81 -10.24
C SER A 131 -7.62 1.66 -8.97
N THR A 132 -6.48 2.32 -8.82
CA THR A 132 -6.20 3.23 -7.71
C THR A 132 -6.91 4.56 -7.94
N LEU A 133 -6.81 5.12 -9.15
CA LEU A 133 -7.51 6.35 -9.53
C LEU A 133 -9.03 6.22 -9.34
N SER A 134 -9.63 5.12 -9.79
CA SER A 134 -11.06 4.84 -9.59
C SER A 134 -11.48 4.79 -8.11
N LYS A 135 -10.60 4.27 -7.23
CA LYS A 135 -10.88 4.26 -5.78
C LYS A 135 -10.73 5.65 -5.16
N LEU A 136 -9.78 6.46 -5.62
CA LEU A 136 -9.64 7.85 -5.16
C LEU A 136 -10.84 8.68 -5.61
N ASP A 137 -11.26 8.57 -6.86
CA ASP A 137 -12.47 9.20 -7.39
C ASP A 137 -13.71 8.83 -6.56
N THR A 138 -13.87 7.55 -6.25
CA THR A 138 -14.99 7.08 -5.42
C THR A 138 -14.99 7.72 -4.04
N ILE A 139 -13.83 7.77 -3.38
CA ILE A 139 -13.74 8.30 -2.01
C ILE A 139 -13.90 9.81 -1.99
N PHE A 140 -13.20 10.53 -2.88
CA PHE A 140 -13.12 11.99 -2.78
C PHE A 140 -14.24 12.69 -3.54
N ARG A 141 -14.53 12.28 -4.77
CA ARG A 141 -15.57 12.93 -5.56
C ARG A 141 -16.97 12.40 -5.21
N LYS A 142 -17.16 11.07 -5.19
CA LYS A 142 -18.51 10.49 -5.01
C LYS A 142 -18.94 10.37 -3.55
N GLN A 143 -18.02 10.35 -2.59
CA GLN A 143 -18.36 10.24 -1.18
C GLN A 143 -18.08 11.54 -0.42
N LEU A 144 -16.81 11.99 -0.29
CA LEU A 144 -16.48 13.17 0.51
C LEU A 144 -17.14 14.43 -0.05
N LEU A 145 -16.91 14.76 -1.33
CA LEU A 145 -17.45 15.97 -1.95
C LEU A 145 -18.98 15.95 -2.02
N ALA A 146 -19.59 14.81 -2.40
CA ALA A 146 -21.03 14.71 -2.42
C ALA A 146 -21.64 14.87 -1.02
N TRP A 147 -21.02 14.27 -0.01
CA TRP A 147 -21.45 14.39 1.39
C TRP A 147 -21.26 15.83 1.91
N SER A 148 -20.13 16.49 1.65
CA SER A 148 -19.89 17.87 2.10
C SER A 148 -20.92 18.84 1.51
N LYS A 149 -21.28 18.69 0.23
CA LYS A 149 -22.35 19.49 -0.41
C LYS A 149 -23.70 19.32 0.29
N VAL A 150 -24.06 18.10 0.69
CA VAL A 150 -25.31 17.84 1.43
C VAL A 150 -25.28 18.48 2.83
N GLN A 151 -24.10 18.57 3.44
CA GLN A 151 -23.94 19.21 4.76
C GLN A 151 -23.75 20.73 4.70
N GLY A 152 -23.73 21.34 3.51
CA GLY A 152 -23.48 22.79 3.35
C GLY A 152 -22.02 23.17 3.65
N LEU A 153 -21.08 22.25 3.50
CA LEU A 153 -19.66 22.46 3.76
C LEU A 153 -18.93 22.73 2.44
N ASP A 154 -18.87 23.98 2.04
CA ASP A 154 -18.31 24.39 0.75
C ASP A 154 -16.78 24.57 0.82
N TYR A 155 -16.25 24.99 1.98
CA TYR A 155 -14.85 25.32 2.14
C TYR A 155 -14.09 24.27 2.96
N LEU A 156 -12.82 24.09 2.61
CA LEU A 156 -11.95 23.08 3.23
C LEU A 156 -11.67 23.37 4.71
N ASP A 157 -11.64 24.63 5.11
CA ASP A 157 -11.42 25.07 6.49
C ASP A 157 -12.61 24.78 7.42
N GLN A 158 -13.80 24.50 6.86
CA GLN A 158 -14.96 24.04 7.62
C GLN A 158 -14.88 22.56 8.02
N ILE A 159 -13.93 21.81 7.45
CA ILE A 159 -13.78 20.38 7.73
C ILE A 159 -12.79 20.21 8.88
N ASP A 160 -13.31 20.16 10.07
CA ASP A 160 -12.59 19.84 11.30
C ASP A 160 -12.65 18.33 11.66
N LEU A 161 -12.18 17.98 12.85
CA LEU A 161 -12.19 16.61 13.34
C LEU A 161 -13.62 16.07 13.53
N ASP A 162 -14.53 16.86 14.08
CA ASP A 162 -15.90 16.44 14.38
C ASP A 162 -16.70 16.18 13.09
N VAL A 163 -16.50 17.06 12.10
CA VAL A 163 -17.02 16.86 10.74
C VAL A 163 -16.49 15.56 10.13
N LEU A 164 -15.20 15.26 10.29
CA LEU A 164 -14.64 14.01 9.78
C LEU A 164 -15.11 12.77 10.55
N LEU A 165 -15.38 12.87 11.84
CA LEU A 165 -16.00 11.81 12.64
C LEU A 165 -17.43 11.54 12.14
N SER A 166 -18.20 12.61 11.84
CA SER A 166 -19.51 12.51 11.24
C SER A 166 -19.47 11.86 9.86
N PHE A 167 -18.55 12.29 8.99
CA PHE A 167 -18.34 11.64 7.69
C PHE A 167 -17.96 10.15 7.85
N ARG A 168 -17.07 9.82 8.77
CA ARG A 168 -16.66 8.43 9.03
C ARG A 168 -17.83 7.57 9.51
N SER A 169 -18.79 8.13 10.26
CA SER A 169 -19.96 7.38 10.73
C SER A 169 -20.86 6.90 9.60
N THR A 170 -20.86 7.59 8.44
CA THR A 170 -21.63 7.19 7.26
C THR A 170 -21.08 5.96 6.52
N TRP A 171 -19.87 5.49 6.88
CA TRP A 171 -19.24 4.39 6.16
C TRP A 171 -19.86 3.04 6.53
N ALA A 172 -20.48 2.37 5.57
CA ALA A 172 -21.02 1.01 5.73
C ALA A 172 -20.01 -0.11 5.42
N ASP A 173 -18.76 0.25 5.09
CA ASP A 173 -17.71 -0.68 4.68
C ASP A 173 -17.26 -1.61 5.82
N GLY A 174 -16.65 -2.75 5.47
CA GLY A 174 -15.95 -3.61 6.43
C GLY A 174 -14.69 -2.94 7.03
N ARG A 175 -14.23 -3.40 8.19
CA ARG A 175 -13.15 -2.78 8.97
C ARG A 175 -11.88 -2.46 8.16
N LEU A 176 -11.40 -3.41 7.33
CA LEU A 176 -10.21 -3.22 6.49
C LEU A 176 -10.42 -2.14 5.41
N ALA A 177 -11.62 -2.10 4.81
CA ALA A 177 -11.95 -1.08 3.82
C ALA A 177 -12.04 0.30 4.47
N LYS A 178 -12.67 0.42 5.64
CA LYS A 178 -12.70 1.65 6.45
C LYS A 178 -11.28 2.12 6.80
N GLN A 179 -10.38 1.23 7.24
CA GLN A 179 -8.99 1.57 7.53
C GLN A 179 -8.26 2.13 6.30
N LYS A 180 -8.40 1.46 5.13
CA LYS A 180 -7.80 1.93 3.88
C LYS A 180 -8.39 3.27 3.43
N LYS A 181 -9.70 3.49 3.62
CA LYS A 181 -10.37 4.75 3.33
C LYS A 181 -9.84 5.87 4.23
N GLN A 182 -9.73 5.63 5.53
CA GLN A 182 -9.15 6.57 6.49
C GLN A 182 -7.69 6.92 6.14
N SER A 183 -6.87 5.95 5.77
CA SER A 183 -5.48 6.21 5.35
C SER A 183 -5.40 7.13 4.12
N ARG A 184 -6.33 6.97 3.15
CA ARG A 184 -6.41 7.85 1.98
C ARG A 184 -6.87 9.26 2.35
N LEU A 185 -7.83 9.36 3.27
CA LEU A 185 -8.32 10.64 3.78
C LEU A 185 -7.19 11.42 4.47
N ILE A 186 -6.40 10.76 5.32
CA ILE A 186 -5.20 11.34 5.93
C ILE A 186 -4.21 11.84 4.86
N GLY A 187 -3.97 11.04 3.83
CA GLY A 187 -3.11 11.42 2.70
C GLY A 187 -3.60 12.65 1.92
N PHE A 188 -4.92 12.77 1.71
CA PHE A 188 -5.56 13.92 1.08
C PHE A 188 -5.35 15.20 1.89
N PHE A 189 -5.67 15.19 3.18
CA PHE A 189 -5.48 16.37 4.02
C PHE A 189 -4.01 16.76 4.19
N TRP A 190 -3.09 15.81 4.19
CA TRP A 190 -1.66 16.13 4.10
C TRP A 190 -1.28 16.81 2.77
N ALA A 191 -1.89 16.41 1.66
CA ALA A 191 -1.69 17.11 0.40
C ALA A 191 -2.24 18.55 0.44
N CYS A 192 -3.36 18.78 1.11
CA CYS A 192 -3.93 20.12 1.33
C CYS A 192 -3.01 20.98 2.20
N VAL A 193 -2.44 20.43 3.26
CA VAL A 193 -1.46 21.14 4.11
C VAL A 193 -0.22 21.52 3.30
N ARG A 194 0.36 20.61 2.53
CA ARG A 194 1.55 20.89 1.71
C ARG A 194 1.31 21.96 0.64
N ARG A 195 0.07 22.10 0.16
CA ARG A 195 -0.33 23.17 -0.77
C ARG A 195 -0.67 24.48 -0.08
N GLY A 196 -0.64 24.52 1.26
CA GLY A 196 -1.00 25.69 2.04
C GLY A 196 -2.49 26.03 2.02
N TYR A 197 -3.37 25.05 1.65
CA TYR A 197 -4.82 25.23 1.66
C TYR A 197 -5.39 25.27 3.08
N ILE A 198 -4.79 24.52 4.00
CA ILE A 198 -5.10 24.47 5.43
C ILE A 198 -3.81 24.42 6.23
N ALA A 199 -3.84 24.95 7.44
CA ALA A 199 -2.67 25.00 8.30
C ALA A 199 -2.31 23.64 8.94
N GLN A 200 -3.33 22.85 9.28
CA GLN A 200 -3.17 21.57 9.97
C GLN A 200 -4.04 20.50 9.32
N ASN A 201 -3.66 19.24 9.51
CA ASN A 201 -4.42 18.12 9.00
C ASN A 201 -5.49 17.69 10.03
N PRO A 202 -6.79 17.94 9.79
CA PRO A 202 -7.84 17.65 10.75
C PRO A 202 -8.05 16.14 10.94
N SER A 203 -7.64 15.31 9.99
CA SER A 203 -7.82 13.86 10.06
C SER A 203 -6.84 13.14 10.99
N MET A 204 -5.85 13.84 11.55
CA MET A 204 -4.86 13.25 12.47
C MET A 204 -5.49 12.83 13.80
N GLY A 205 -6.56 13.50 14.24
CA GLY A 205 -7.33 13.14 15.43
C GLY A 205 -8.23 11.90 15.26
N LEU A 206 -8.37 11.38 14.04
CA LEU A 206 -9.18 10.19 13.81
C LEU A 206 -8.55 8.96 14.46
N GLY A 207 -9.23 8.38 15.45
CA GLY A 207 -8.80 7.15 16.12
C GLY A 207 -8.57 6.00 15.13
N LYS A 208 -7.58 5.15 15.42
CA LYS A 208 -7.25 3.99 14.58
C LYS A 208 -8.41 2.99 14.52
N ILE A 209 -8.71 2.52 13.31
CA ILE A 209 -9.70 1.44 13.11
C ILE A 209 -8.99 0.12 13.38
N LYS A 210 -9.42 -0.61 14.41
CA LYS A 210 -8.88 -1.92 14.76
C LYS A 210 -9.31 -2.94 13.71
N VAL A 211 -8.33 -3.52 13.02
CA VAL A 211 -8.53 -4.63 12.08
C VAL A 211 -7.95 -5.89 12.74
N VAL A 212 -8.78 -6.89 12.90
CA VAL A 212 -8.33 -8.21 13.30
C VAL A 212 -7.83 -8.89 12.03
N GLN A 213 -6.56 -9.27 12.02
CA GLN A 213 -6.02 -10.11 10.96
C GLN A 213 -6.55 -11.53 11.16
N VAL A 214 -7.25 -12.03 10.16
CA VAL A 214 -7.63 -13.43 10.10
C VAL A 214 -6.50 -14.16 9.37
N PRO A 215 -6.06 -15.33 9.84
CA PRO A 215 -5.07 -16.13 9.10
C PRO A 215 -5.51 -16.33 7.66
N THR A 216 -4.53 -16.29 6.76
CA THR A 216 -4.80 -16.55 5.34
C THR A 216 -5.16 -18.02 5.16
N ASP A 217 -6.33 -18.25 4.60
CA ASP A 217 -6.81 -19.59 4.31
C ASP A 217 -6.17 -20.11 3.01
N TYR A 218 -5.94 -21.42 2.93
CA TYR A 218 -5.33 -22.08 1.78
C TYR A 218 -6.04 -23.41 1.50
N PHE A 219 -5.67 -24.08 0.42
CA PHE A 219 -6.22 -25.41 0.07
C PHE A 219 -5.22 -26.52 0.47
N PRO A 220 -5.47 -27.30 1.53
CA PRO A 220 -4.77 -28.56 1.77
C PRO A 220 -4.85 -29.50 0.57
N ARG A 221 -4.01 -30.54 0.53
CA ARG A 221 -3.90 -31.41 -0.64
C ARG A 221 -5.22 -32.10 -1.01
N ASP A 222 -5.96 -32.56 -0.03
CA ASP A 222 -7.28 -33.19 -0.22
C ASP A 222 -8.31 -32.22 -0.79
N GLU A 223 -8.39 -31.01 -0.28
CA GLU A 223 -9.26 -29.96 -0.81
C GLU A 223 -8.87 -29.56 -2.24
N PHE A 224 -7.56 -29.41 -2.51
CA PHE A 224 -7.10 -29.14 -3.86
C PHE A 224 -7.46 -30.27 -4.82
N GLN A 225 -7.30 -31.54 -4.41
CA GLN A 225 -7.69 -32.68 -5.24
C GLN A 225 -9.19 -32.66 -5.54
N ARG A 226 -10.04 -32.42 -4.56
CA ARG A 226 -11.50 -32.27 -4.76
C ARG A 226 -11.83 -31.14 -5.75
N ILE A 227 -11.13 -30.01 -5.67
CA ILE A 227 -11.30 -28.89 -6.64
C ILE A 227 -10.90 -29.34 -8.04
N LEU A 228 -9.78 -30.05 -8.16
CA LEU A 228 -9.27 -30.54 -9.44
C LEU A 228 -10.20 -31.58 -10.06
N ASP A 229 -10.74 -32.50 -9.27
CA ASP A 229 -11.69 -33.49 -9.72
C ASP A 229 -13.03 -32.89 -10.15
N ALA A 230 -13.48 -31.88 -9.47
CA ALA A 230 -14.69 -31.16 -9.85
C ALA A 230 -14.58 -30.45 -11.20
N THR A 231 -13.38 -30.21 -11.73
CA THR A 231 -13.21 -29.69 -13.09
C THR A 231 -13.71 -30.66 -14.14
N PHE A 232 -13.69 -31.98 -13.90
CA PHE A 232 -14.19 -33.00 -14.84
C PHE A 232 -15.71 -33.00 -14.98
N ILE A 233 -16.42 -32.61 -13.93
CA ILE A 233 -17.89 -32.56 -13.93
C ILE A 233 -18.44 -31.16 -14.08
N TYR A 234 -17.55 -30.15 -14.20
CA TYR A 234 -17.94 -28.75 -14.37
C TYR A 234 -18.83 -28.61 -15.62
N GLY A 235 -20.05 -28.07 -15.43
CA GLY A 235 -21.00 -27.85 -16.51
C GLY A 235 -20.96 -26.40 -17.04
N ASP A 236 -21.31 -26.18 -18.30
CA ASP A 236 -21.63 -24.84 -18.80
C ASP A 236 -23.11 -24.54 -18.53
N PRO A 237 -23.41 -23.57 -17.67
CA PRO A 237 -24.78 -23.17 -17.37
C PRO A 237 -25.48 -22.43 -18.53
N ARG A 238 -24.76 -22.10 -19.61
CA ARG A 238 -25.30 -21.29 -20.71
C ARG A 238 -26.01 -22.10 -21.79
N GLY A 239 -25.96 -23.44 -21.73
CA GLY A 239 -26.77 -24.33 -22.54
C GLY A 239 -26.66 -24.19 -24.07
N GLY A 240 -25.52 -23.69 -24.58
CA GLY A 240 -25.27 -23.51 -26.01
C GLY A 240 -24.39 -24.63 -26.59
N VAL A 241 -24.19 -24.59 -27.91
CA VAL A 241 -23.25 -25.49 -28.64
C VAL A 241 -21.80 -25.05 -28.27
N ILE A 242 -21.41 -25.31 -27.05
CA ILE A 242 -20.07 -25.00 -26.54
C ILE A 242 -19.44 -26.34 -26.19
N ASP A 243 -18.19 -26.54 -26.63
CA ASP A 243 -17.42 -27.71 -26.27
C ASP A 243 -17.15 -27.73 -24.76
N VAL A 244 -17.99 -28.47 -24.04
CA VAL A 244 -17.89 -28.59 -22.56
C VAL A 244 -16.56 -29.22 -22.16
N GLN A 245 -16.00 -30.11 -22.98
CA GLN A 245 -14.70 -30.72 -22.68
C GLN A 245 -13.57 -29.73 -22.80
N ALA A 246 -13.61 -28.83 -23.79
CA ALA A 246 -12.65 -27.75 -23.90
C ALA A 246 -12.73 -26.78 -22.67
N ILE A 247 -13.94 -26.45 -22.21
CA ILE A 247 -14.13 -25.62 -21.02
C ILE A 247 -13.54 -26.29 -19.78
N ARG A 248 -13.81 -27.58 -19.58
CA ARG A 248 -13.29 -28.38 -18.45
C ARG A 248 -11.78 -28.47 -18.48
N SER A 249 -11.20 -28.82 -19.63
CA SER A 249 -9.75 -28.90 -19.82
C SER A 249 -9.08 -27.53 -19.55
N ARG A 250 -9.62 -26.44 -20.08
CA ARG A 250 -9.09 -25.09 -19.84
C ARG A 250 -9.18 -24.68 -18.38
N LEU A 251 -10.29 -24.98 -17.70
CA LEU A 251 -10.45 -24.67 -16.27
C LEU A 251 -9.48 -25.49 -15.43
N ARG A 252 -9.31 -26.79 -15.75
CA ARG A 252 -8.33 -27.67 -15.10
C ARG A 252 -6.91 -27.15 -15.28
N THR A 253 -6.51 -26.83 -16.51
CA THR A 253 -5.17 -26.28 -16.82
C THR A 253 -4.90 -24.98 -16.06
N MET A 254 -5.87 -24.05 -16.02
CA MET A 254 -5.74 -22.82 -15.24
C MET A 254 -5.60 -23.11 -13.74
N THR A 255 -6.33 -24.08 -13.20
CA THR A 255 -6.26 -24.49 -11.80
C THR A 255 -4.90 -25.07 -11.45
N LEU A 256 -4.37 -25.94 -12.29
CA LEU A 256 -3.02 -26.48 -12.18
C LEU A 256 -1.96 -25.37 -12.24
N LEU A 257 -2.03 -24.50 -13.24
CA LEU A 257 -1.11 -23.38 -13.39
C LEU A 257 -1.09 -22.52 -12.14
N MET A 258 -2.25 -22.04 -11.67
CA MET A 258 -2.31 -21.17 -10.49
C MET A 258 -1.78 -21.84 -9.23
N ARG A 259 -2.04 -23.14 -9.07
CA ARG A 259 -1.58 -23.92 -7.92
C ARG A 259 -0.06 -24.05 -7.88
N TRP A 260 0.57 -24.35 -9.02
CA TRP A 260 1.98 -24.68 -9.10
C TRP A 260 2.90 -23.51 -9.45
N SER A 261 2.34 -22.39 -9.91
CA SER A 261 3.13 -21.18 -10.19
C SER A 261 3.00 -20.08 -9.13
N GLY A 262 1.98 -20.14 -8.29
CA GLY A 262 1.66 -19.06 -7.37
C GLY A 262 1.34 -17.73 -8.06
N LEU A 263 1.02 -17.71 -9.36
CA LEU A 263 0.69 -16.49 -10.10
C LEU A 263 -0.60 -15.86 -9.60
N ARG A 264 -0.66 -14.52 -9.69
CA ARG A 264 -1.95 -13.84 -9.53
C ARG A 264 -2.85 -14.18 -10.70
N ILE A 265 -4.16 -14.25 -10.46
CA ILE A 265 -5.14 -14.59 -11.51
C ILE A 265 -5.00 -13.70 -12.76
N ARG A 266 -4.66 -12.42 -12.61
CA ARG A 266 -4.43 -11.53 -13.76
C ARG A 266 -3.23 -12.00 -14.59
N ASP A 267 -2.12 -12.30 -13.94
CA ASP A 267 -0.89 -12.75 -14.60
C ASP A 267 -1.11 -14.11 -15.29
N ALA A 268 -1.84 -15.03 -14.63
CA ALA A 268 -2.20 -16.33 -15.22
C ALA A 268 -3.12 -16.19 -16.44
N VAL A 269 -4.15 -15.34 -16.37
CA VAL A 269 -5.09 -15.12 -17.49
C VAL A 269 -4.41 -14.48 -18.69
N THR A 270 -3.50 -13.53 -18.47
CA THR A 270 -2.77 -12.83 -19.54
C THR A 270 -1.42 -13.48 -19.88
N LEU A 271 -1.19 -14.71 -19.44
CA LEU A 271 0.06 -15.42 -19.70
C LEU A 271 0.24 -15.67 -21.21
N GLU A 272 1.36 -15.17 -21.71
CA GLU A 272 1.79 -15.39 -23.10
C GLU A 272 2.48 -16.73 -23.24
N ARG A 273 2.35 -17.35 -24.41
CA ARG A 273 2.91 -18.69 -24.66
C ARG A 273 4.43 -18.69 -24.71
N ASP A 274 5.03 -17.56 -25.16
CA ASP A 274 6.48 -17.37 -25.20
C ASP A 274 7.13 -17.20 -23.82
N ARG A 275 6.32 -17.11 -22.74
CA ARG A 275 6.81 -17.06 -21.37
C ARG A 275 7.03 -18.45 -20.76
N LEU A 276 6.61 -19.50 -21.45
CA LEU A 276 6.90 -20.88 -21.08
C LEU A 276 8.17 -21.34 -21.83
N HIS A 277 9.24 -21.55 -21.10
CA HIS A 277 10.52 -22.03 -21.58
C HIS A 277 10.76 -23.42 -20.99
N ASP A 278 10.82 -24.43 -21.83
CA ASP A 278 11.01 -25.85 -21.45
C ASP A 278 10.17 -26.25 -20.22
N ASP A 279 10.72 -26.17 -19.03
CA ASP A 279 10.13 -26.57 -17.76
C ASP A 279 9.77 -25.41 -16.82
N SER A 280 9.87 -24.17 -17.28
CA SER A 280 9.74 -23.00 -16.41
C SER A 280 9.00 -21.84 -17.04
N LEU A 281 8.43 -21.01 -16.19
CA LEU A 281 7.82 -19.72 -16.56
C LEU A 281 8.75 -18.57 -16.20
N MET A 282 8.92 -17.64 -17.15
CA MET A 282 9.62 -16.38 -16.91
C MET A 282 8.77 -15.21 -17.35
N LEU A 283 8.30 -14.40 -16.41
CA LEU A 283 7.45 -13.25 -16.71
C LEU A 283 7.64 -12.12 -15.70
N TYR A 284 7.16 -10.93 -16.05
CA TYR A 284 7.08 -9.79 -15.14
C TYR A 284 5.64 -9.64 -14.64
N GLN A 285 5.45 -9.57 -13.33
CA GLN A 285 4.12 -9.41 -12.74
C GLN A 285 3.49 -8.08 -13.15
N ALA A 286 2.28 -8.12 -13.71
CA ALA A 286 1.58 -6.93 -14.21
C ALA A 286 1.31 -5.85 -13.15
N LYS A 287 1.25 -6.23 -11.86
CA LYS A 287 0.98 -5.29 -10.76
C LYS A 287 2.23 -4.61 -10.20
N THR A 288 3.36 -5.29 -10.17
CA THR A 288 4.56 -4.84 -9.44
C THR A 288 5.78 -4.67 -10.33
N GLY A 289 5.73 -5.15 -11.58
CA GLY A 289 6.90 -5.21 -12.46
C GLY A 289 7.99 -6.18 -12.00
N THR A 290 7.73 -6.96 -10.92
CA THR A 290 8.72 -7.89 -10.37
C THR A 290 8.89 -9.07 -11.33
N PRO A 291 10.12 -9.46 -11.68
CA PRO A 291 10.38 -10.69 -12.44
C PRO A 291 9.99 -11.91 -11.61
N VAL A 292 9.41 -12.89 -12.25
CA VAL A 292 9.04 -14.18 -11.67
C VAL A 292 9.62 -15.28 -12.54
N TYR A 293 10.39 -16.14 -11.92
CA TYR A 293 10.87 -17.39 -12.49
C TYR A 293 10.33 -18.55 -11.64
N VAL A 294 9.58 -19.45 -12.27
CA VAL A 294 8.97 -20.59 -11.57
C VAL A 294 9.13 -21.84 -12.42
N PRO A 295 9.85 -22.85 -11.94
CA PRO A 295 9.82 -24.17 -12.55
C PRO A 295 8.43 -24.80 -12.35
N LEU A 296 7.93 -25.48 -13.38
CA LEU A 296 6.63 -26.15 -13.36
C LEU A 296 6.79 -27.67 -13.41
N PRO A 297 5.96 -28.42 -12.67
CA PRO A 297 5.92 -29.86 -12.80
C PRO A 297 5.53 -30.30 -14.22
N PRO A 298 6.05 -31.45 -14.73
CA PRO A 298 5.79 -31.93 -16.09
C PRO A 298 4.30 -32.00 -16.47
N HIS A 299 3.45 -32.45 -15.56
CA HIS A 299 2.00 -32.55 -15.80
C HIS A 299 1.32 -31.18 -16.00
N VAL A 300 1.88 -30.10 -15.46
CA VAL A 300 1.38 -28.73 -15.68
C VAL A 300 1.80 -28.21 -17.05
N ILE A 301 3.04 -28.51 -17.45
CA ILE A 301 3.57 -28.16 -18.76
C ILE A 301 2.76 -28.89 -19.84
N GLU A 302 2.56 -30.19 -19.68
CA GLU A 302 1.74 -30.99 -20.58
C GLU A 302 0.30 -30.44 -20.72
N ALA A 303 -0.32 -30.07 -19.60
CA ALA A 303 -1.64 -29.46 -19.61
C ALA A 303 -1.68 -28.10 -20.34
N LEU A 304 -0.61 -27.31 -20.25
CA LEU A 304 -0.48 -26.02 -20.96
C LEU A 304 -0.25 -26.23 -22.47
N GLN A 305 0.60 -27.18 -22.83
CA GLN A 305 0.89 -27.51 -24.24
C GLN A 305 -0.34 -28.07 -24.98
N ASN A 306 -1.12 -28.89 -24.28
CA ASN A 306 -2.32 -29.54 -24.81
C ASN A 306 -3.62 -28.77 -24.53
N ILE A 307 -3.53 -27.50 -24.10
CA ILE A 307 -4.73 -26.71 -23.80
C ILE A 307 -5.58 -26.51 -25.07
N PRO A 308 -6.87 -26.88 -25.07
CA PRO A 308 -7.72 -26.66 -26.23
C PRO A 308 -7.95 -25.16 -26.48
N PRO A 309 -8.22 -24.76 -27.74
CA PRO A 309 -8.51 -23.39 -28.08
C PRO A 309 -9.74 -22.89 -27.32
N GLY A 310 -9.73 -21.60 -26.97
CA GLY A 310 -10.90 -20.94 -26.38
C GLY A 310 -11.91 -20.52 -27.46
N PRO A 311 -13.06 -19.97 -27.08
CA PRO A 311 -14.09 -19.52 -28.03
C PRO A 311 -13.61 -18.50 -29.07
N LYS A 312 -12.59 -17.73 -28.73
CA LYS A 312 -11.88 -16.79 -29.61
C LYS A 312 -10.38 -17.01 -29.41
N PRO A 313 -9.79 -17.98 -30.12
CA PRO A 313 -8.40 -18.36 -29.90
C PRO A 313 -7.44 -17.24 -30.33
N ASN A 314 -6.34 -17.10 -29.57
CA ASN A 314 -5.26 -16.21 -29.88
C ASN A 314 -3.93 -16.98 -29.75
N PRO A 315 -3.07 -16.96 -30.78
CA PRO A 315 -1.82 -17.71 -30.75
C PRO A 315 -0.84 -17.21 -29.68
N ARG A 316 -0.96 -15.96 -29.25
CA ARG A 316 -0.08 -15.37 -28.25
C ARG A 316 -0.36 -15.81 -26.83
N TYR A 317 -1.63 -16.05 -26.48
CA TYR A 317 -2.05 -16.31 -25.09
C TYR A 317 -2.57 -17.72 -24.87
N PHE A 318 -2.40 -18.26 -23.65
CA PHE A 318 -3.02 -19.54 -23.25
C PHE A 318 -4.51 -19.38 -22.95
N PHE A 319 -4.89 -18.32 -22.26
CA PHE A 319 -6.23 -18.19 -21.66
C PHE A 319 -7.02 -16.98 -22.14
N TRP A 320 -6.40 -16.04 -22.79
CA TRP A 320 -7.01 -14.78 -23.24
C TRP A 320 -7.08 -14.69 -24.75
N SER A 321 -8.14 -14.08 -25.27
CA SER A 321 -8.29 -13.81 -26.70
C SER A 321 -7.45 -12.63 -27.20
N GLY A 322 -6.80 -11.88 -26.29
CA GLY A 322 -6.09 -10.63 -26.63
C GLY A 322 -7.03 -9.44 -26.83
N ASN A 323 -8.34 -9.63 -26.88
CA ASN A 323 -9.33 -8.59 -27.10
C ASN A 323 -9.95 -8.09 -25.79
N GLY A 324 -10.29 -6.81 -25.75
CA GLY A 324 -10.92 -6.17 -24.60
C GLY A 324 -9.96 -5.91 -23.43
N GLN A 325 -10.53 -5.53 -22.31
CA GLN A 325 -9.76 -5.21 -21.10
C GLN A 325 -9.41 -6.48 -20.31
N PRO A 326 -8.16 -6.67 -19.88
CA PRO A 326 -7.77 -7.80 -19.03
C PRO A 326 -8.65 -7.98 -17.80
N LYS A 327 -9.13 -6.88 -17.22
CA LYS A 327 -10.04 -6.89 -16.06
C LYS A 327 -11.34 -7.66 -16.33
N SER A 328 -11.90 -7.54 -17.53
CA SER A 328 -13.14 -8.23 -17.90
C SER A 328 -12.94 -9.73 -17.97
N VAL A 329 -11.84 -10.17 -18.60
CA VAL A 329 -11.51 -11.60 -18.71
C VAL A 329 -11.19 -12.20 -17.34
N VAL A 330 -10.48 -11.48 -16.49
CA VAL A 330 -10.25 -11.88 -15.09
C VAL A 330 -11.58 -12.06 -14.35
N ALA A 331 -12.56 -11.16 -14.57
CA ALA A 331 -13.88 -11.28 -13.96
C ALA A 331 -14.64 -12.53 -14.47
N ASP A 332 -14.47 -12.91 -15.75
CA ASP A 332 -15.04 -14.15 -16.32
C ASP A 332 -14.46 -15.40 -15.66
N TRP A 333 -13.13 -15.46 -15.53
CA TRP A 333 -12.47 -16.56 -14.84
C TRP A 333 -12.86 -16.63 -13.35
N GLN A 334 -12.97 -15.49 -12.68
CA GLN A 334 -13.47 -15.44 -11.30
C GLN A 334 -14.91 -15.94 -11.17
N ARG A 335 -15.77 -15.71 -12.19
CA ARG A 335 -17.14 -16.28 -12.23
C ARG A 335 -17.09 -17.79 -12.39
N SER A 336 -16.21 -18.30 -13.26
CA SER A 336 -16.03 -19.74 -13.44
C SER A 336 -15.54 -20.40 -12.14
N TYR A 337 -14.57 -19.83 -11.46
CA TYR A 337 -14.11 -20.34 -10.16
C TYR A 337 -15.19 -20.29 -9.07
N ARG A 338 -15.98 -19.22 -9.00
CA ARG A 338 -17.11 -19.19 -8.05
C ARG A 338 -18.09 -20.34 -8.25
N ARG A 339 -18.36 -20.72 -9.52
CA ARG A 339 -19.20 -21.88 -9.83
C ARG A 339 -18.51 -23.18 -9.46
N LEU A 340 -17.22 -23.33 -9.78
CA LEU A 340 -16.42 -24.50 -9.40
C LEU A 340 -16.40 -24.69 -7.88
N PHE A 341 -16.11 -23.65 -7.11
CA PHE A 341 -16.09 -23.73 -5.65
C PHE A 341 -17.48 -24.03 -5.07
N LYS A 342 -18.54 -23.52 -5.66
CA LYS A 342 -19.90 -23.89 -5.27
C LYS A 342 -20.20 -25.37 -5.54
N LEU A 343 -19.66 -25.92 -6.64
CA LEU A 343 -19.81 -27.34 -6.97
C LEU A 343 -19.06 -28.24 -5.97
N VAL A 344 -17.83 -27.85 -5.59
CA VAL A 344 -17.01 -28.60 -4.63
C VAL A 344 -17.56 -28.53 -3.21
N ASN A 345 -18.14 -27.40 -2.83
CA ASN A 345 -18.75 -27.13 -1.52
C ASN A 345 -17.85 -27.53 -0.34
N LEU A 346 -16.67 -26.90 -0.25
CA LEU A 346 -15.73 -27.15 0.86
C LEU A 346 -16.27 -26.58 2.17
N THR A 347 -16.03 -27.28 3.27
CA THR A 347 -16.43 -26.90 4.61
C THR A 347 -15.23 -26.77 5.54
N LEU A 348 -15.33 -25.87 6.51
CA LEU A 348 -14.38 -25.73 7.61
C LEU A 348 -14.63 -26.82 8.68
N PRO A 349 -13.70 -27.04 9.62
CA PRO A 349 -13.87 -28.01 10.69
C PRO A 349 -15.12 -27.78 11.56
N ASP A 350 -15.60 -26.55 11.64
CA ASP A 350 -16.83 -26.17 12.36
C ASP A 350 -18.13 -26.46 11.57
N GLY A 351 -18.02 -27.03 10.36
CA GLY A 351 -19.14 -27.33 9.46
C GLY A 351 -19.60 -26.14 8.61
N SER A 352 -19.08 -24.94 8.81
CA SER A 352 -19.40 -23.79 7.99
C SER A 352 -18.78 -23.88 6.58
N ILE A 353 -19.41 -23.24 5.59
CA ILE A 353 -18.92 -23.24 4.21
C ILE A 353 -17.62 -22.42 4.13
N LYS A 354 -16.57 -23.04 3.60
CA LYS A 354 -15.29 -22.40 3.34
C LYS A 354 -15.42 -21.36 2.22
N ARG A 355 -15.01 -20.13 2.52
CA ARG A 355 -15.10 -19.01 1.56
C ARG A 355 -13.96 -19.04 0.54
N CYS A 356 -14.09 -19.85 -0.49
CA CYS A 356 -13.06 -20.05 -1.50
C CYS A 356 -12.99 -18.92 -2.52
N HIS A 357 -11.76 -18.59 -2.95
CA HIS A 357 -11.48 -17.66 -4.04
C HIS A 357 -10.14 -17.99 -4.73
N PRO A 358 -9.94 -17.58 -6.01
CA PRO A 358 -8.77 -18.00 -6.79
C PRO A 358 -7.41 -17.59 -6.18
N HIS A 359 -7.35 -16.54 -5.36
CA HIS A 359 -6.08 -16.12 -4.73
C HIS A 359 -5.54 -17.17 -3.75
N MET A 360 -6.43 -18.01 -3.18
CA MET A 360 -6.03 -19.09 -2.29
C MET A 360 -5.10 -20.12 -2.94
N PHE A 361 -5.11 -20.29 -4.27
CA PHE A 361 -4.11 -21.12 -4.94
C PHE A 361 -2.68 -20.58 -4.77
N ARG A 362 -2.54 -19.25 -4.81
CA ARG A 362 -1.26 -18.58 -4.53
C ARG A 362 -0.87 -18.71 -3.06
N ASP A 363 -1.85 -18.58 -2.17
CA ASP A 363 -1.63 -18.75 -0.74
C ASP A 363 -1.22 -20.20 -0.44
N THR A 364 -1.84 -21.17 -1.11
CA THR A 364 -1.47 -22.60 -1.07
C THR A 364 -0.02 -22.82 -1.55
N PHE A 365 0.34 -22.25 -2.71
CA PHE A 365 1.72 -22.32 -3.20
C PHE A 365 2.72 -21.77 -2.18
N ALA A 366 2.44 -20.59 -1.60
CA ALA A 366 3.32 -19.98 -0.62
C ALA A 366 3.46 -20.83 0.65
N VAL A 367 2.34 -21.35 1.18
CA VAL A 367 2.36 -22.23 2.37
C VAL A 367 3.16 -23.49 2.12
N GLU A 368 3.01 -24.13 0.96
CA GLU A 368 3.77 -25.33 0.66
C GLU A 368 5.26 -25.08 0.43
N MET A 369 5.63 -23.94 -0.17
CA MET A 369 7.04 -23.55 -0.26
C MET A 369 7.65 -23.36 1.15
N LEU A 370 6.92 -22.74 2.07
CA LEU A 370 7.35 -22.61 3.46
C LEU A 370 7.50 -23.96 4.15
N LEU A 371 6.51 -24.86 3.99
CA LEU A 371 6.57 -26.19 4.56
C LEU A 371 7.72 -27.04 3.96
N ALA A 372 8.12 -26.74 2.73
CA ALA A 372 9.28 -27.34 2.08
C ALA A 372 10.62 -26.70 2.49
N GLY A 373 10.60 -25.72 3.41
CA GLY A 373 11.82 -25.07 3.91
C GLY A 373 12.37 -23.94 3.03
N VAL A 374 11.60 -23.46 2.05
CA VAL A 374 12.00 -22.29 1.25
C VAL A 374 11.86 -21.04 2.11
N PRO A 375 12.94 -20.25 2.33
CA PRO A 375 12.88 -19.04 3.15
C PRO A 375 11.99 -17.98 2.49
N ILE A 376 11.36 -17.15 3.32
CA ILE A 376 10.70 -15.92 2.88
C ILE A 376 11.71 -14.78 3.10
N ASP A 377 12.16 -14.17 2.02
CA ASP A 377 12.94 -12.93 2.05
C ASP A 377 12.05 -11.70 1.84
#